data_ec13675bd90d6b1e2a49f96d220b2e24
#
_entry.id   ec13675bd90d6b1e2a49f96d220b2e24
#
_cell.length_a   1.000
_cell.length_b   1.000
_cell.length_c   1.000
_cell.angle_alpha   90.00
_cell.angle_beta   90.00
_cell.angle_gamma   90.00
#
_symmetry.space_group_name_H-M   'P 1'
#
loop_
_entity.id
_entity.type
_entity.pdbx_description
1 polymer ?
#
loop_
_entity_poly.entity_id
_entity_poly.type
_entity_poly.pdbx_seq_one_letter_code
_entity_poly.pdbx_strand_id
1 'polypeptide(L)'
;CKHTQKISLFLSPGNDDSMTKKMTERVTRSFESQSMMKTLGARIHKVEKGKVTIEAPLLPSTLQQQGYVHAGLTFSIGDSAAGYSALTLLPEDQEVMTAEIKINLLAPADGELLRAEGRVVNHGKQLVVVTSEIHTLKDGKKKLIAIMQGTMIPVPVKP
;
A
#
# COMPACT_ATOMS: atom_id res chain seq x y z
N CYS A 1 -1.23 2.22 56.93
CA CYS A 1 -1.11 1.08 56.04
C CYS A 1 -2.02 1.26 54.83
N LYS A 2 -1.49 1.68 53.70
CA LYS A 2 -2.21 1.69 52.42
C LYS A 2 -1.56 0.66 51.49
N HIS A 3 -2.30 -0.42 51.20
CA HIS A 3 -1.91 -1.42 50.21
C HIS A 3 -2.29 -0.86 48.82
N THR A 4 -1.26 -0.56 48.03
CA THR A 4 -1.42 -0.25 46.59
C THR A 4 -1.27 -1.56 45.81
N GLN A 5 -2.38 -2.14 45.37
CA GLN A 5 -2.36 -3.24 44.41
C GLN A 5 -1.90 -2.72 43.05
N LYS A 6 -0.74 -3.18 42.59
CA LYS A 6 -0.29 -3.07 41.19
C LYS A 6 -1.11 -4.05 40.35
N ILE A 7 -2.01 -3.54 39.53
CA ILE A 7 -2.65 -4.32 38.46
C ILE A 7 -1.61 -4.44 37.33
N SER A 8 -0.98 -5.60 37.24
CA SER A 8 -0.16 -5.98 36.11
C SER A 8 -1.08 -6.43 34.98
N LEU A 9 -1.28 -5.59 33.97
CA LEU A 9 -1.89 -6.01 32.70
C LEU A 9 -0.88 -6.86 31.94
N PHE A 10 -0.99 -8.17 32.04
CA PHE A 10 -0.36 -9.11 31.12
C PHE A 10 -1.10 -9.04 29.78
N LEU A 11 -0.61 -8.22 28.85
CA LEU A 11 -0.96 -8.34 27.43
C LEU A 11 -0.27 -9.59 26.89
N SER A 12 -1.06 -10.60 26.53
CA SER A 12 -0.57 -11.84 25.92
C SER A 12 -0.01 -11.53 24.52
N PRO A 13 1.25 -11.87 24.19
CA PRO A 13 1.86 -11.58 22.87
C PRO A 13 1.26 -12.38 21.70
N GLY A 14 0.48 -13.42 21.95
CA GLY A 14 0.01 -14.36 20.92
C GLY A 14 -1.10 -13.88 20.01
N ASN A 15 -1.87 -12.85 20.38
CA ASN A 15 -3.04 -12.42 19.61
C ASN A 15 -2.69 -11.42 18.50
N ASP A 16 -1.65 -10.63 18.68
CA ASP A 16 -1.24 -9.58 17.71
C ASP A 16 -0.53 -10.20 16.49
N ASP A 17 0.26 -11.24 16.70
CA ASP A 17 1.01 -11.93 15.64
C ASP A 17 0.08 -12.72 14.69
N SER A 18 -0.95 -13.36 15.22
CA SER A 18 -1.97 -14.08 14.45
C SER A 18 -2.83 -13.14 13.59
N MET A 19 -3.23 -11.99 14.13
CA MET A 19 -4.00 -10.97 13.38
C MET A 19 -3.17 -10.35 12.27
N THR A 20 -1.91 -10.03 12.53
CA THR A 20 -0.97 -9.49 11.53
C THR A 20 -0.74 -10.47 10.40
N LYS A 21 -0.62 -11.76 10.69
CA LYS A 21 -0.48 -12.83 9.69
C LYS A 21 -1.71 -12.92 8.79
N LYS A 22 -2.92 -12.98 9.35
CA LYS A 22 -4.18 -13.02 8.57
C LYS A 22 -4.36 -11.80 7.67
N MET A 23 -4.06 -10.61 8.18
CA MET A 23 -4.09 -9.37 7.41
C MET A 23 -3.11 -9.42 6.23
N THR A 24 -1.88 -9.85 6.45
CA THR A 24 -0.86 -10.00 5.41
C THR A 24 -1.27 -11.01 4.35
N GLU A 25 -1.79 -12.17 4.75
CA GLU A 25 -2.28 -13.19 3.84
C GLU A 25 -3.45 -12.69 2.99
N ARG A 26 -4.38 -11.94 3.57
CA ARG A 26 -5.51 -11.33 2.86
C ARG A 26 -5.04 -10.36 1.79
N VAL A 27 -4.17 -9.41 2.15
CA VAL A 27 -3.61 -8.42 1.23
C VAL A 27 -2.83 -9.10 0.11
N THR A 28 -1.97 -10.07 0.44
CA THR A 28 -1.15 -10.80 -0.53
C THR A 28 -2.04 -11.55 -1.53
N ARG A 29 -3.03 -12.31 -1.06
CA ARG A 29 -3.95 -13.06 -1.91
C ARG A 29 -4.73 -12.13 -2.86
N SER A 30 -5.25 -11.00 -2.37
CA SER A 30 -5.95 -10.03 -3.19
C SER A 30 -5.03 -9.41 -4.23
N PHE A 31 -3.82 -9.01 -3.85
CA PHE A 31 -2.81 -8.46 -4.76
C PHE A 31 -2.42 -9.46 -5.86
N GLU A 32 -2.16 -10.71 -5.51
CA GLU A 32 -1.74 -11.75 -6.46
C GLU A 32 -2.83 -12.12 -7.46
N SER A 33 -4.09 -11.85 -7.17
CA SER A 33 -5.19 -12.04 -8.13
C SER A 33 -5.29 -10.93 -9.19
N GLN A 34 -4.57 -9.82 -9.04
CA GLN A 34 -4.51 -8.75 -10.04
C GLN A 34 -3.57 -9.11 -11.20
N SER A 35 -4.13 -9.44 -12.37
CA SER A 35 -3.35 -9.77 -13.58
C SER A 35 -2.44 -8.61 -14.02
N MET A 36 -2.90 -7.36 -13.87
CA MET A 36 -2.11 -6.17 -14.20
C MET A 36 -0.84 -6.07 -13.36
N MET A 37 -0.89 -6.35 -12.06
CA MET A 37 0.30 -6.33 -11.19
C MET A 37 1.33 -7.38 -11.62
N LYS A 38 0.87 -8.56 -12.07
CA LYS A 38 1.74 -9.59 -12.66
C LYS A 38 2.41 -9.10 -13.95
N THR A 39 1.65 -8.46 -14.85
CA THR A 39 2.17 -7.88 -16.10
C THR A 39 3.23 -6.82 -15.84
N LEU A 40 3.06 -6.01 -14.80
CA LEU A 40 4.01 -4.98 -14.40
C LEU A 40 5.20 -5.52 -13.59
N GLY A 41 5.21 -6.81 -13.27
CA GLY A 41 6.24 -7.42 -12.42
C GLY A 41 6.22 -6.88 -10.97
N ALA A 42 5.11 -6.30 -10.56
CA ALA A 42 4.96 -5.71 -9.24
C ALA A 42 4.85 -6.78 -8.15
N ARG A 43 5.35 -6.48 -6.96
CA ARG A 43 5.28 -7.36 -5.80
C ARG A 43 5.02 -6.56 -4.52
N ILE A 44 4.40 -7.20 -3.53
CA ILE A 44 4.33 -6.66 -2.18
C ILE A 44 5.72 -6.77 -1.55
N HIS A 45 6.21 -5.66 -1.02
CA HIS A 45 7.45 -5.61 -0.25
C HIS A 45 7.18 -5.71 1.25
N LYS A 46 6.15 -5.00 1.74
CA LYS A 46 5.79 -5.00 3.16
C LYS A 46 4.31 -4.69 3.38
N VAL A 47 3.71 -5.36 4.35
CA VAL A 47 2.35 -5.10 4.83
C VAL A 47 2.39 -4.79 6.32
N GLU A 48 1.84 -3.65 6.70
CA GLU A 48 1.66 -3.19 8.07
C GLU A 48 0.24 -2.60 8.20
N LYS A 49 -0.30 -2.55 9.39
CA LYS A 49 -1.61 -1.96 9.64
C LYS A 49 -1.64 -0.48 9.22
N GLY A 50 -2.49 -0.13 8.25
CA GLY A 50 -2.59 1.20 7.67
C GLY A 50 -1.44 1.58 6.73
N LYS A 51 -0.54 0.65 6.39
CA LYS A 51 0.58 0.92 5.49
C LYS A 51 0.96 -0.30 4.66
N VAL A 52 1.06 -0.12 3.33
CA VAL A 52 1.52 -1.17 2.40
C VAL A 52 2.57 -0.61 1.46
N THR A 53 3.63 -1.37 1.25
CA THR A 53 4.71 -1.03 0.32
C THR A 53 4.71 -2.02 -0.84
N ILE A 54 4.65 -1.49 -2.07
CA ILE A 54 4.71 -2.25 -3.32
C ILE A 54 5.94 -1.83 -4.11
N GLU A 55 6.59 -2.79 -4.74
CA GLU A 55 7.73 -2.58 -5.63
C GLU A 55 7.42 -3.07 -7.03
N ALA A 56 7.99 -2.39 -8.03
CA ALA A 56 7.95 -2.83 -9.43
C ALA A 56 9.29 -2.54 -10.12
N PRO A 57 9.82 -3.49 -10.91
CA PRO A 57 11.02 -3.27 -11.72
C PRO A 57 10.72 -2.30 -12.87
N LEU A 58 11.75 -1.64 -13.39
CA LEU A 58 11.66 -0.88 -14.61
C LEU A 58 11.85 -1.84 -15.79
N LEU A 59 10.75 -2.28 -16.38
CA LEU A 59 10.78 -3.16 -17.56
C LEU A 59 10.80 -2.33 -18.85
N PRO A 60 11.41 -2.82 -19.93
CA PRO A 60 11.36 -2.15 -21.25
C PRO A 60 9.92 -1.86 -21.71
N SER A 61 8.97 -2.72 -21.38
CA SER A 61 7.53 -2.57 -21.69
C SER A 61 6.81 -1.51 -20.84
N THR A 62 7.45 -0.95 -19.83
CA THR A 62 6.86 0.05 -18.93
C THR A 62 7.46 1.45 -19.10
N LEU A 63 8.31 1.62 -20.11
CA LEU A 63 8.96 2.90 -20.41
C LEU A 63 8.11 3.74 -21.37
N GLN A 64 8.24 5.06 -21.24
CA GLN A 64 7.72 6.00 -22.23
C GLN A 64 8.81 6.30 -23.31
N GLN A 65 8.46 7.07 -24.33
CA GLN A 65 9.29 7.31 -25.52
C GLN A 65 10.67 7.96 -25.27
N GLN A 66 10.88 8.56 -24.10
CA GLN A 66 12.15 9.19 -23.72
C GLN A 66 13.02 8.28 -22.84
N GLY A 67 12.60 7.03 -22.61
CA GLY A 67 13.34 6.03 -21.83
C GLY A 67 13.11 6.10 -20.30
N TYR A 68 12.27 7.02 -19.83
CA TYR A 68 11.84 7.03 -18.43
C TYR A 68 10.64 6.11 -18.22
N VAL A 69 10.37 5.78 -16.97
CA VAL A 69 9.15 5.03 -16.62
C VAL A 69 7.91 5.82 -16.99
N HIS A 70 6.96 5.15 -17.65
CA HIS A 70 5.67 5.73 -17.94
C HIS A 70 4.90 6.03 -16.64
N ALA A 71 4.23 7.19 -16.57
CA ALA A 71 3.43 7.59 -15.41
C ALA A 71 2.36 6.57 -15.03
N GLY A 72 1.89 5.76 -16.00
CA GLY A 72 0.94 4.69 -15.77
C GLY A 72 1.44 3.61 -14.79
N LEU A 73 2.73 3.21 -14.86
CA LEU A 73 3.32 2.29 -13.87
C LEU A 73 3.35 2.96 -12.48
N THR A 74 3.84 4.20 -12.42
CA THR A 74 3.91 4.98 -11.17
C THR A 74 2.54 5.10 -10.51
N PHE A 75 1.50 5.43 -11.30
CA PHE A 75 0.12 5.51 -10.85
C PHE A 75 -0.39 4.16 -10.35
N SER A 76 -0.21 3.09 -11.13
CA SER A 76 -0.77 1.77 -10.83
C SER A 76 -0.27 1.19 -9.51
N ILE A 77 1.05 1.27 -9.26
CA ILE A 77 1.59 0.78 -7.99
C ILE A 77 1.28 1.71 -6.81
N GLY A 78 1.19 3.02 -7.06
CA GLY A 78 0.84 4.02 -6.05
C GLY A 78 -0.61 3.89 -5.59
N ASP A 79 -1.56 3.72 -6.51
CA ASP A 79 -2.97 3.47 -6.22
C ASP A 79 -3.16 2.14 -5.48
N SER A 80 -2.51 1.07 -5.95
CA SER A 80 -2.58 -0.23 -5.30
C SER A 80 -2.00 -0.20 -3.87
N ALA A 81 -0.86 0.47 -3.66
CA ALA A 81 -0.28 0.60 -2.32
C ALA A 81 -1.21 1.38 -1.38
N ALA A 82 -1.83 2.46 -1.86
CA ALA A 82 -2.82 3.26 -1.12
C ALA A 82 -4.08 2.45 -0.81
N GLY A 83 -4.64 1.75 -1.80
CA GLY A 83 -5.84 0.92 -1.63
C GLY A 83 -5.62 -0.22 -0.64
N TYR A 84 -4.52 -0.95 -0.77
CA TYR A 84 -4.19 -2.03 0.18
C TYR A 84 -3.87 -1.52 1.58
N SER A 85 -3.31 -0.32 1.73
CA SER A 85 -3.16 0.28 3.05
C SER A 85 -4.51 0.47 3.75
N ALA A 86 -5.54 0.92 3.01
CA ALA A 86 -6.90 1.01 3.51
C ALA A 86 -7.50 -0.38 3.83
N LEU A 87 -7.29 -1.38 2.95
CA LEU A 87 -7.79 -2.74 3.14
C LEU A 87 -7.31 -3.37 4.45
N THR A 88 -6.10 -3.04 4.91
CA THR A 88 -5.58 -3.53 6.19
C THR A 88 -6.41 -3.12 7.40
N LEU A 89 -7.25 -2.08 7.27
CA LEU A 89 -8.10 -1.55 8.34
C LEU A 89 -9.57 -1.96 8.21
N LEU A 90 -9.96 -2.57 7.09
CA LEU A 90 -11.33 -2.98 6.83
C LEU A 90 -11.63 -4.36 7.39
N PRO A 91 -12.88 -4.62 7.84
CA PRO A 91 -13.32 -5.95 8.23
C PRO A 91 -13.25 -6.96 7.06
N GLU A 92 -13.28 -8.26 7.37
CA GLU A 92 -13.04 -9.34 6.38
C GLU A 92 -14.13 -9.45 5.30
N ASP A 93 -15.32 -8.97 5.57
CA ASP A 93 -16.48 -8.94 4.65
C ASP A 93 -16.50 -7.73 3.71
N GLN A 94 -15.46 -6.89 3.76
CA GLN A 94 -15.34 -5.71 2.92
C GLN A 94 -14.08 -5.77 2.03
N GLU A 95 -14.21 -5.16 0.88
CA GLU A 95 -13.13 -4.83 -0.05
C GLU A 95 -12.98 -3.32 -0.17
N VAL A 96 -11.98 -2.87 -0.91
CA VAL A 96 -11.71 -1.46 -1.13
C VAL A 96 -11.82 -1.10 -2.60
N MET A 97 -12.42 0.06 -2.89
CA MET A 97 -12.42 0.66 -4.23
C MET A 97 -11.93 2.10 -4.17
N THR A 98 -11.14 2.50 -5.16
CA THR A 98 -10.71 3.88 -5.33
C THR A 98 -11.87 4.72 -5.86
N ALA A 99 -12.31 5.73 -5.10
CA ALA A 99 -13.30 6.70 -5.55
C ALA A 99 -12.67 7.82 -6.38
N GLU A 100 -11.53 8.32 -5.93
CA GLU A 100 -10.69 9.28 -6.64
C GLU A 100 -9.25 9.21 -6.11
N ILE A 101 -8.29 9.56 -6.95
CA ILE A 101 -6.91 9.70 -6.53
C ILE A 101 -6.19 10.70 -7.43
N LYS A 102 -5.52 11.66 -6.82
CA LYS A 102 -4.70 12.65 -7.52
C LYS A 102 -3.24 12.24 -7.42
N ILE A 103 -2.50 12.40 -8.51
CA ILE A 103 -1.05 12.25 -8.58
C ILE A 103 -0.36 13.56 -8.95
N ASN A 104 0.74 13.87 -8.29
CA ASN A 104 1.71 14.86 -8.71
C ASN A 104 3.02 14.16 -9.07
N LEU A 105 3.44 14.27 -10.32
CA LEU A 105 4.72 13.77 -10.80
C LEU A 105 5.77 14.87 -10.54
N LEU A 106 6.76 14.57 -9.73
CA LEU A 106 7.75 15.53 -9.23
C LEU A 106 9.06 15.49 -10.01
N ALA A 107 9.42 14.29 -10.51
CA ALA A 107 10.65 14.08 -11.25
C ALA A 107 10.52 12.90 -12.22
N PRO A 108 11.32 12.85 -13.29
CA PRO A 108 11.43 11.67 -14.13
C PRO A 108 11.83 10.45 -13.31
N ALA A 109 11.18 9.31 -13.61
CA ALA A 109 11.45 8.04 -12.96
C ALA A 109 12.53 7.29 -13.76
N ASP A 110 13.74 7.31 -13.25
CA ASP A 110 14.88 6.55 -13.73
C ASP A 110 15.45 5.69 -12.59
N GLY A 111 16.01 4.54 -12.87
CA GLY A 111 16.56 3.67 -11.84
C GLY A 111 16.36 2.20 -12.13
N GLU A 112 16.40 1.38 -11.10
CA GLU A 112 16.29 -0.09 -11.19
C GLU A 112 14.92 -0.57 -10.72
N LEU A 113 14.35 0.12 -9.76
CA LEU A 113 13.15 -0.27 -9.05
C LEU A 113 12.31 0.95 -8.67
N LEU A 114 10.99 0.86 -8.84
CA LEU A 114 10.04 1.76 -8.18
C LEU A 114 9.55 1.17 -6.87
N ARG A 115 9.38 2.02 -5.88
CA ARG A 115 8.76 1.67 -4.59
C ARG A 115 7.65 2.65 -4.26
N ALA A 116 6.43 2.14 -4.12
CA ALA A 116 5.26 2.89 -3.67
C ALA A 116 4.96 2.57 -2.21
N GLU A 117 4.85 3.59 -1.39
CA GLU A 117 4.54 3.50 0.04
C GLU A 117 3.16 4.12 0.30
N GLY A 118 2.12 3.27 0.32
CA GLY A 118 0.76 3.66 0.64
C GLY A 118 0.53 3.78 2.14
N ARG A 119 -0.27 4.77 2.54
CA ARG A 119 -0.57 5.05 3.95
C ARG A 119 -1.99 5.57 4.13
N VAL A 120 -2.69 5.08 5.16
CA VAL A 120 -3.95 5.66 5.61
C VAL A 120 -3.68 6.94 6.40
N VAL A 121 -4.34 8.03 6.02
CA VAL A 121 -4.34 9.31 6.72
C VAL A 121 -5.51 9.37 7.70
N ASN A 122 -6.69 8.95 7.25
CA ASN A 122 -7.91 8.94 8.07
C ASN A 122 -8.81 7.77 7.68
N HIS A 123 -9.32 7.05 8.66
CA HIS A 123 -10.24 5.93 8.48
C HIS A 123 -11.61 6.29 9.04
N GLY A 124 -12.54 6.66 8.15
CA GLY A 124 -13.94 6.91 8.46
C GLY A 124 -14.83 5.70 8.16
N LYS A 125 -16.10 5.76 8.54
CA LYS A 125 -17.07 4.68 8.28
C LYS A 125 -17.40 4.48 6.80
N GLN A 126 -17.47 5.56 6.02
CA GLN A 126 -17.90 5.57 4.63
C GLN A 126 -16.74 5.74 3.65
N LEU A 127 -15.66 6.35 4.10
CA LEU A 127 -14.50 6.63 3.27
C LEU A 127 -13.20 6.57 4.08
N VAL A 128 -12.13 6.26 3.37
CA VAL A 128 -10.77 6.23 3.91
C VAL A 128 -9.90 7.16 3.08
N VAL A 129 -9.30 8.17 3.72
CA VAL A 129 -8.34 9.07 3.06
C VAL A 129 -6.96 8.45 3.11
N VAL A 130 -6.31 8.38 1.96
CA VAL A 130 -5.00 7.74 1.79
C VAL A 130 -4.01 8.64 1.09
N THR A 131 -2.73 8.38 1.30
CA THR A 131 -1.63 8.95 0.53
C THR A 131 -0.73 7.85 0.02
N SER A 132 0.05 8.14 -1.02
CA SER A 132 1.14 7.27 -1.48
C SER A 132 2.31 8.11 -1.92
N GLU A 133 3.51 7.74 -1.50
CA GLU A 133 4.77 8.28 -1.98
C GLU A 133 5.45 7.25 -2.87
N ILE A 134 5.87 7.67 -4.06
CA ILE A 134 6.55 6.78 -5.00
C ILE A 134 7.97 7.26 -5.20
N HIS A 135 8.91 6.33 -5.06
CA HIS A 135 10.33 6.57 -5.16
C HIS A 135 10.96 5.69 -6.24
N THR A 136 11.99 6.20 -6.91
CA THR A 136 12.95 5.35 -7.61
C THR A 136 14.07 4.94 -6.66
N LEU A 137 14.58 3.72 -6.85
CA LEU A 137 15.78 3.22 -6.22
C LEU A 137 16.85 3.04 -7.30
N LYS A 138 18.03 3.63 -7.08
CA LYS A 138 19.18 3.54 -7.98
C LYS A 138 20.47 3.62 -7.16
N ASP A 139 21.37 2.68 -7.33
CA ASP A 139 22.65 2.62 -6.62
C ASP A 139 22.49 2.78 -5.09
N GLY A 140 21.48 2.13 -4.51
CA GLY A 140 21.14 2.21 -3.09
C GLY A 140 20.54 3.55 -2.64
N LYS A 141 20.34 4.52 -3.55
CA LYS A 141 19.73 5.81 -3.25
C LYS A 141 18.24 5.80 -3.57
N LYS A 142 17.47 6.47 -2.72
CA LYS A 142 16.02 6.63 -2.84
C LYS A 142 15.70 8.08 -3.23
N LYS A 143 14.95 8.27 -4.33
CA LYS A 143 14.51 9.59 -4.82
C LYS A 143 13.00 9.62 -4.95
N LEU A 144 12.35 10.58 -4.31
CA LEU A 144 10.92 10.82 -4.45
C LEU A 144 10.60 11.31 -5.87
N ILE A 145 9.70 10.63 -6.57
CA ILE A 145 9.32 10.96 -7.95
C ILE A 145 7.85 11.29 -8.11
N ALA A 146 7.01 10.87 -7.18
CA ALA A 146 5.58 11.21 -7.20
C ALA A 146 4.98 11.16 -5.80
N ILE A 147 3.93 11.94 -5.60
CA ILE A 147 3.04 11.90 -4.44
C ILE A 147 1.60 11.74 -4.90
N MET A 148 0.82 11.00 -4.14
CA MET A 148 -0.59 10.78 -4.41
C MET A 148 -1.41 10.99 -3.15
N GLN A 149 -2.64 11.49 -3.32
CA GLN A 149 -3.65 11.54 -2.29
C GLN A 149 -4.99 11.18 -2.89
N GLY A 150 -5.76 10.35 -2.20
CA GLY A 150 -7.04 9.91 -2.69
C GLY A 150 -7.99 9.46 -1.60
N THR A 151 -9.17 9.05 -2.07
CA THR A 151 -10.27 8.57 -1.25
C THR A 151 -10.62 7.14 -1.67
N MET A 152 -10.59 6.24 -0.72
CA MET A 152 -11.03 4.85 -0.87
C MET A 152 -12.39 4.68 -0.23
N ILE A 153 -13.24 3.84 -0.83
CA ILE A 153 -14.54 3.47 -0.28
C ILE A 153 -14.56 1.98 0.06
N PRO A 154 -15.02 1.62 1.28
CA PRO A 154 -15.32 0.24 1.61
C PRO A 154 -16.52 -0.25 0.79
N VAL A 155 -16.42 -1.45 0.23
CA VAL A 155 -17.50 -2.12 -0.50
C VAL A 155 -17.65 -3.55 -0.01
N PRO A 156 -18.86 -4.15 -0.04
CA PRO A 156 -19.02 -5.56 0.30
C PRO A 156 -18.19 -6.46 -0.62
N VAL A 157 -17.65 -7.54 -0.08
CA VAL A 157 -17.04 -8.61 -0.90
C VAL A 157 -18.12 -9.16 -1.83
N LYS A 158 -17.80 -9.29 -3.13
CA LYS A 158 -18.71 -9.95 -4.07
C LYS A 158 -18.86 -11.43 -3.71
N PRO A 159 -20.10 -11.96 -3.73
CA PRO A 159 -20.35 -13.37 -3.47
C PRO A 159 -19.70 -14.27 -4.53
#